data_d01330b7839401c76230edcce6aa27ca
#
_entry.id   d01330b7839401c76230edcce6aa27ca
#
_cell.length_a   1.000
_cell.length_b   1.000
_cell.length_c   1.000
_cell.angle_alpha   90.00
_cell.angle_beta   90.00
_cell.angle_gamma   90.00
#
_symmetry.space_group_name_H-M   'P 1'
#
loop_
_entity.id
_entity.type
_entity.pdbx_description
1 polymer ?
#
loop_
_entity_poly.entity_id
_entity_poly.type
_entity_poly.pdbx_seq_one_letter_code
_entity_poly.pdbx_strand_id
1 'polypeptide(L)'
;MTNEWGKVWYYKYDALGRRIEKACPQRHTKTAYLWDGDQVAYHETEKHGKTESLRHCIFNGWELIAQQDSYFKTDLRNHHKTWTQTTNYAVCQPNGQPLALFNPQGKRTWRKAPSSLWGLPLLESWESKQAEPLNPNLLFAGQYFDQESGLAYNRFRYYDPQSGCYLKSDPIGLNGGETPYAYVHNPWDWLDPFGLAGCKSLRKQYMGKTPSKTSKTGQKVITRMRKQGKIKGYGKNMEFKAGDGQWYPISQADMAHRTDAVKWWNRKGRQYGAKAPEVRKWMKDSRNYYLEHYSINRSQGARLGIKYLPPMK
;
A
#
# COMPACT_ATOMS: atom_id res chain seq x y z
N MET A 1 -20.80 13.85 -5.05
CA MET A 1 -19.71 14.45 -5.85
C MET A 1 -20.28 14.88 -7.21
N THR A 2 -19.92 16.05 -7.67
CA THR A 2 -20.31 16.52 -9.03
C THR A 2 -19.06 16.55 -9.89
N ASN A 3 -19.10 15.94 -11.09
CA ASN A 3 -17.98 15.99 -12.01
C ASN A 3 -18.02 17.24 -12.90
N GLU A 4 -17.00 17.44 -13.74
CA GLU A 4 -16.87 18.58 -14.65
C GLU A 4 -18.02 18.70 -15.67
N TRP A 5 -18.75 17.63 -15.96
CA TRP A 5 -19.92 17.61 -16.84
C TRP A 5 -21.25 17.78 -16.10
N GLY A 6 -21.23 18.21 -14.83
CA GLY A 6 -22.43 18.46 -14.00
C GLY A 6 -23.17 17.18 -13.58
N LYS A 7 -22.61 16.00 -13.78
CA LYS A 7 -23.21 14.75 -13.32
C LYS A 7 -22.95 14.51 -11.85
N VAL A 8 -23.97 14.09 -11.11
CA VAL A 8 -23.90 13.88 -9.69
C VAL A 8 -23.78 12.39 -9.36
N TRP A 9 -22.79 12.06 -8.56
CA TRP A 9 -22.52 10.73 -8.09
C TRP A 9 -22.73 10.63 -6.58
N TYR A 10 -23.42 9.56 -6.15
CA TYR A 10 -23.69 9.23 -4.76
C TYR A 10 -22.92 7.98 -4.38
N TYR A 11 -22.36 7.98 -3.17
CA TYR A 11 -21.60 6.86 -2.62
C TYR A 11 -22.19 6.48 -1.27
N LYS A 12 -22.35 5.17 -1.02
CA LYS A 12 -22.73 4.64 0.29
C LYS A 12 -21.61 3.80 0.87
N TYR A 13 -21.49 3.84 2.16
CA TYR A 13 -20.46 3.15 2.92
C TYR A 13 -21.09 2.36 4.07
N ASP A 14 -20.44 1.24 4.45
CA ASP A 14 -20.79 0.54 5.67
C ASP A 14 -20.14 1.19 6.92
N ALA A 15 -20.45 0.64 8.09
CA ALA A 15 -19.91 1.13 9.37
C ALA A 15 -18.38 1.00 9.49
N LEU A 16 -17.74 0.20 8.64
CA LEU A 16 -16.31 0.00 8.60
C LEU A 16 -15.63 0.90 7.56
N GLY A 17 -16.35 1.82 6.91
CA GLY A 17 -15.86 2.72 5.88
C GLY A 17 -15.66 2.05 4.51
N ARG A 18 -16.20 0.82 4.28
CA ARG A 18 -16.14 0.16 2.99
C ARG A 18 -17.25 0.70 2.09
N ARG A 19 -16.91 1.10 0.88
CA ARG A 19 -17.89 1.57 -0.10
C ARG A 19 -18.72 0.38 -0.59
N ILE A 20 -20.03 0.43 -0.36
CA ILE A 20 -20.97 -0.64 -0.72
C ILE A 20 -21.80 -0.30 -1.97
N GLU A 21 -21.90 0.97 -2.33
CA GLU A 21 -22.65 1.41 -3.51
C GLU A 21 -22.05 2.68 -4.13
N LYS A 22 -22.14 2.77 -5.43
CA LYS A 22 -21.89 3.98 -6.23
C LYS A 22 -23.02 4.15 -7.25
N ALA A 23 -23.66 5.32 -7.33
CA ALA A 23 -24.79 5.56 -8.21
C ALA A 23 -24.72 6.92 -8.91
N CYS A 24 -25.12 6.96 -10.18
CA CYS A 24 -25.34 8.19 -10.94
C CYS A 24 -26.75 8.19 -11.53
N PRO A 25 -27.72 8.91 -10.92
CA PRO A 25 -29.11 8.94 -11.38
C PRO A 25 -29.25 9.40 -12.82
N GLN A 26 -28.48 10.43 -13.23
CA GLN A 26 -28.54 10.96 -14.60
C GLN A 26 -28.06 9.98 -15.68
N ARG A 27 -27.30 8.94 -15.28
CA ARG A 27 -26.86 7.84 -16.17
C ARG A 27 -27.71 6.59 -15.98
N HIS A 28 -28.63 6.59 -15.04
CA HIS A 28 -29.37 5.41 -14.61
C HIS A 28 -28.45 4.22 -14.24
N THR A 29 -27.26 4.53 -13.68
CA THR A 29 -26.27 3.50 -13.34
C THR A 29 -26.12 3.39 -11.83
N LYS A 30 -25.94 2.17 -11.36
CA LYS A 30 -25.65 1.83 -9.96
C LYS A 30 -24.64 0.69 -9.93
N THR A 31 -23.60 0.79 -9.12
CA THR A 31 -22.65 -0.28 -8.85
C THR A 31 -22.69 -0.65 -7.38
N ALA A 32 -22.97 -1.90 -7.09
CA ALA A 32 -22.88 -2.50 -5.75
C ALA A 32 -21.52 -3.20 -5.58
N TYR A 33 -20.97 -3.17 -4.37
CA TYR A 33 -19.67 -3.75 -4.03
C TYR A 33 -19.79 -4.74 -2.88
N LEU A 34 -19.21 -5.94 -3.04
CA LEU A 34 -19.03 -6.90 -1.97
C LEU A 34 -17.54 -7.02 -1.62
N TRP A 35 -17.26 -7.18 -0.36
CA TRP A 35 -15.91 -7.18 0.19
C TRP A 35 -15.55 -8.54 0.77
N ASP A 36 -14.33 -8.99 0.49
CA ASP A 36 -13.66 -10.05 1.23
C ASP A 36 -12.59 -9.41 2.13
N GLY A 37 -12.88 -9.37 3.43
CA GLY A 37 -12.06 -8.63 4.38
C GLY A 37 -11.95 -7.14 4.02
N ASP A 38 -10.77 -6.73 3.58
CA ASP A 38 -10.44 -5.34 3.25
C ASP A 38 -10.32 -5.07 1.74
N GLN A 39 -10.74 -6.03 0.90
CA GLN A 39 -10.64 -5.95 -0.56
C GLN A 39 -12.00 -6.05 -1.23
N VAL A 40 -12.19 -5.32 -2.33
CA VAL A 40 -13.37 -5.46 -3.17
C VAL A 40 -13.26 -6.76 -3.95
N ALA A 41 -13.97 -7.80 -3.50
CA ALA A 41 -13.96 -9.11 -4.15
C ALA A 41 -14.92 -9.19 -5.34
N TYR A 42 -16.02 -8.45 -5.28
CA TYR A 42 -17.05 -8.51 -6.31
C TYR A 42 -17.73 -7.17 -6.46
N HIS A 43 -18.10 -6.83 -7.68
CA HIS A 43 -19.01 -5.72 -7.93
C HIS A 43 -19.94 -6.00 -9.10
N GLU A 44 -21.17 -5.51 -8.98
CA GLU A 44 -22.21 -5.58 -9.99
C GLU A 44 -22.58 -4.17 -10.41
N THR A 45 -22.62 -3.94 -11.72
CA THR A 45 -23.10 -2.69 -12.30
C THR A 45 -24.43 -2.93 -12.98
N GLU A 46 -25.42 -2.16 -12.56
CA GLU A 46 -26.74 -2.08 -13.15
C GLU A 46 -26.87 -0.80 -13.99
N LYS A 47 -27.62 -0.89 -15.09
CA LYS A 47 -28.03 0.25 -15.90
C LYS A 47 -29.52 0.13 -16.24
N HIS A 48 -30.29 1.20 -16.00
CA HIS A 48 -31.74 1.18 -16.12
C HIS A 48 -32.41 0.02 -15.34
N GLY A 49 -31.88 -0.33 -14.16
CA GLY A 49 -32.39 -1.41 -13.30
C GLY A 49 -32.10 -2.83 -13.82
N LYS A 50 -31.25 -2.98 -14.83
CA LYS A 50 -30.82 -4.29 -15.35
C LYS A 50 -29.33 -4.45 -15.18
N THR A 51 -28.88 -5.66 -14.81
CA THR A 51 -27.46 -5.99 -14.70
C THR A 51 -26.77 -5.76 -16.05
N GLU A 52 -25.76 -4.89 -16.10
CA GLU A 52 -24.94 -4.58 -17.25
C GLU A 52 -23.61 -5.34 -17.23
N SER A 53 -23.01 -5.48 -16.04
CA SER A 53 -21.75 -6.21 -15.87
C SER A 53 -21.58 -6.71 -14.43
N LEU A 54 -20.84 -7.81 -14.31
CA LEU A 54 -20.39 -8.38 -13.05
C LEU A 54 -18.87 -8.53 -13.11
N ARG A 55 -18.19 -8.28 -12.00
CA ARG A 55 -16.76 -8.55 -11.87
C ARG A 55 -16.46 -9.22 -10.54
N HIS A 56 -15.71 -10.30 -10.61
CA HIS A 56 -15.14 -11.00 -9.48
C HIS A 56 -13.62 -10.85 -9.51
N CYS A 57 -13.02 -10.36 -8.41
CA CYS A 57 -11.59 -10.13 -8.25
C CYS A 57 -11.01 -11.13 -7.25
N ILE A 58 -9.88 -11.73 -7.59
CA ILE A 58 -9.15 -12.68 -6.74
C ILE A 58 -7.80 -12.06 -6.40
N PHE A 59 -7.51 -11.92 -5.11
CA PHE A 59 -6.29 -11.29 -4.61
C PHE A 59 -5.40 -12.29 -3.85
N ASN A 60 -4.09 -12.01 -3.87
CA ASN A 60 -3.12 -12.54 -2.93
C ASN A 60 -2.49 -11.37 -2.16
N GLY A 61 -2.86 -11.22 -0.89
CA GLY A 61 -2.55 -9.98 -0.18
C GLY A 61 -3.20 -8.79 -0.87
N TRP A 62 -2.42 -7.82 -1.33
CA TRP A 62 -2.91 -6.63 -2.04
C TRP A 62 -2.69 -6.68 -3.56
N GLU A 63 -2.29 -7.82 -4.07
CA GLU A 63 -1.99 -8.03 -5.47
C GLU A 63 -3.15 -8.77 -6.15
N LEU A 64 -3.71 -8.19 -7.22
CA LEU A 64 -4.71 -8.86 -8.03
C LEU A 64 -4.04 -10.05 -8.77
N ILE A 65 -4.58 -11.26 -8.59
CA ILE A 65 -4.13 -12.45 -9.32
C ILE A 65 -4.95 -12.67 -10.57
N ALA A 66 -6.27 -12.55 -10.44
CA ALA A 66 -7.21 -12.78 -11.52
C ALA A 66 -8.46 -11.94 -11.36
N GLN A 67 -9.10 -11.64 -12.48
CA GLN A 67 -10.47 -11.14 -12.52
C GLN A 67 -11.32 -11.95 -13.50
N GLN A 68 -12.57 -12.17 -13.13
CA GLN A 68 -13.58 -12.74 -13.98
C GLN A 68 -14.65 -11.70 -14.24
N ASP A 69 -14.84 -11.38 -15.51
CA ASP A 69 -15.79 -10.38 -15.96
C ASP A 69 -16.93 -11.04 -16.73
N SER A 70 -18.16 -10.64 -16.42
CA SER A 70 -19.35 -11.00 -17.18
C SER A 70 -20.02 -9.71 -17.64
N TYR A 71 -20.24 -9.58 -18.93
CA TYR A 71 -20.79 -8.37 -19.54
C TYR A 71 -21.43 -8.66 -20.90
N PHE A 72 -22.23 -7.72 -21.40
CA PHE A 72 -22.79 -7.81 -22.74
C PHE A 72 -21.76 -7.39 -23.78
N LYS A 73 -21.35 -8.33 -24.63
CA LYS A 73 -20.55 -8.05 -25.82
C LYS A 73 -21.48 -7.78 -27.00
N THR A 74 -21.29 -6.63 -27.67
CA THR A 74 -22.05 -6.30 -28.89
C THR A 74 -21.28 -6.79 -30.10
N ASP A 75 -21.90 -7.58 -30.97
CA ASP A 75 -21.38 -7.88 -32.28
C ASP A 75 -21.57 -6.65 -33.18
N LEU A 76 -20.47 -6.11 -33.68
CA LEU A 76 -20.47 -4.90 -34.51
C LEU A 76 -21.15 -5.09 -35.88
N ARG A 77 -21.36 -6.34 -36.34
CA ARG A 77 -21.96 -6.63 -37.66
C ARG A 77 -23.47 -6.63 -37.62
N ASN A 78 -24.05 -7.14 -36.55
CA ASN A 78 -25.52 -7.34 -36.46
C ASN A 78 -26.15 -6.65 -35.22
N HIS A 79 -25.35 -5.89 -34.45
CA HIS A 79 -25.75 -5.23 -33.21
C HIS A 79 -26.35 -6.18 -32.13
N HIS A 80 -26.18 -7.48 -32.30
CA HIS A 80 -26.64 -8.47 -31.34
C HIS A 80 -25.78 -8.41 -30.07
N LYS A 81 -26.44 -8.43 -28.90
CA LYS A 81 -25.78 -8.44 -27.59
C LYS A 81 -25.80 -9.84 -27.03
N THR A 82 -24.60 -10.35 -26.76
CA THR A 82 -24.44 -11.67 -26.11
C THR A 82 -23.80 -11.49 -24.74
N TRP A 83 -24.38 -12.13 -23.72
CA TRP A 83 -23.78 -12.20 -22.39
C TRP A 83 -22.53 -13.07 -22.46
N THR A 84 -21.39 -12.50 -22.12
CA THR A 84 -20.08 -13.13 -22.25
C THR A 84 -19.38 -13.12 -20.89
N GLN A 85 -18.76 -14.23 -20.55
CA GLN A 85 -17.89 -14.34 -19.36
C GLN A 85 -16.45 -14.56 -19.80
N THR A 86 -15.52 -13.83 -19.19
CA THR A 86 -14.09 -13.93 -19.44
C THR A 86 -13.31 -14.01 -18.14
N THR A 87 -12.26 -14.82 -18.13
CA THR A 87 -11.31 -14.88 -17.00
C THR A 87 -9.96 -14.38 -17.48
N ASN A 88 -9.35 -13.47 -16.72
CA ASN A 88 -8.06 -12.89 -17.03
C ASN A 88 -7.16 -12.96 -15.80
N TYR A 89 -5.90 -13.33 -16.01
CA TYR A 89 -4.84 -13.35 -15.00
C TYR A 89 -4.09 -12.02 -15.02
N ALA A 90 -3.83 -11.47 -13.86
CA ALA A 90 -3.19 -10.17 -13.72
C ALA A 90 -1.68 -10.31 -13.49
N VAL A 91 -0.94 -9.36 -14.05
CA VAL A 91 0.45 -9.08 -13.70
C VAL A 91 0.49 -7.71 -13.05
N CYS A 92 0.98 -7.65 -11.83
CA CYS A 92 1.02 -6.43 -11.03
C CYS A 92 2.45 -6.00 -10.70
N GLN A 93 2.61 -4.73 -10.40
CA GLN A 93 3.82 -4.21 -9.75
C GLN A 93 3.84 -4.59 -8.26
N PRO A 94 5.01 -4.55 -7.61
CA PRO A 94 5.12 -4.84 -6.17
C PRO A 94 4.26 -3.93 -5.26
N ASN A 95 3.83 -2.78 -5.76
CA ASN A 95 2.93 -1.86 -5.07
C ASN A 95 1.44 -2.18 -5.26
N GLY A 96 1.11 -3.33 -5.86
CA GLY A 96 -0.26 -3.79 -6.11
C GLY A 96 -0.92 -3.22 -7.36
N GLN A 97 -0.23 -2.34 -8.12
CA GLN A 97 -0.78 -1.76 -9.34
C GLN A 97 -0.80 -2.79 -10.48
N PRO A 98 -1.97 -3.10 -11.09
CA PRO A 98 -2.04 -3.96 -12.27
C PRO A 98 -1.35 -3.31 -13.48
N LEU A 99 -0.54 -4.10 -14.19
CA LEU A 99 0.16 -3.69 -15.42
C LEU A 99 -0.50 -4.24 -16.67
N ALA A 100 -0.97 -5.48 -16.63
CA ALA A 100 -1.57 -6.16 -17.75
C ALA A 100 -2.48 -7.30 -17.30
N LEU A 101 -3.42 -7.66 -18.14
CA LEU A 101 -4.25 -8.84 -18.03
C LEU A 101 -4.01 -9.78 -19.21
N PHE A 102 -4.02 -11.07 -18.94
CA PHE A 102 -3.84 -12.12 -19.92
C PHE A 102 -4.96 -13.16 -19.81
N ASN A 103 -5.51 -13.58 -20.93
CA ASN A 103 -6.48 -14.67 -20.93
C ASN A 103 -5.80 -16.04 -20.65
N PRO A 104 -6.55 -17.13 -20.45
CA PRO A 104 -5.98 -18.47 -20.20
C PRO A 104 -5.05 -19.00 -21.30
N GLN A 105 -5.13 -18.44 -22.52
CA GLN A 105 -4.25 -18.79 -23.65
C GLN A 105 -2.98 -17.94 -23.69
N GLY A 106 -2.73 -17.10 -22.67
CA GLY A 106 -1.55 -16.24 -22.59
C GLY A 106 -1.60 -14.99 -23.49
N LYS A 107 -2.73 -14.72 -24.17
CA LYS A 107 -2.91 -13.50 -24.95
C LYS A 107 -3.23 -12.34 -24.03
N ARG A 108 -2.49 -11.22 -24.17
CA ARG A 108 -2.77 -9.98 -23.43
C ARG A 108 -4.11 -9.40 -23.87
N THR A 109 -5.01 -9.19 -22.91
CA THR A 109 -6.37 -8.67 -23.12
C THR A 109 -6.52 -7.22 -22.68
N TRP A 110 -5.67 -6.78 -21.75
CA TRP A 110 -5.62 -5.39 -21.28
C TRP A 110 -4.19 -5.01 -20.90
N ARG A 111 -3.86 -3.73 -21.02
CA ARG A 111 -2.60 -3.14 -20.58
C ARG A 111 -2.84 -1.76 -19.97
N LYS A 112 -2.22 -1.50 -18.84
CA LYS A 112 -2.23 -0.17 -18.23
C LYS A 112 -1.54 0.86 -19.13
N ALA A 113 -2.18 2.00 -19.32
CA ALA A 113 -1.56 3.14 -19.97
C ALA A 113 -0.37 3.68 -19.15
N PRO A 114 0.65 4.28 -19.78
CA PRO A 114 1.74 4.95 -19.08
C PRO A 114 1.21 5.96 -18.06
N SER A 115 1.80 5.96 -16.87
CA SER A 115 1.40 6.86 -15.80
C SER A 115 2.63 7.43 -15.08
N SER A 116 2.44 8.58 -14.42
CA SER A 116 3.45 9.13 -13.52
C SER A 116 3.74 8.17 -12.36
N LEU A 117 4.79 8.46 -11.59
CA LEU A 117 5.11 7.74 -10.35
C LEU A 117 3.92 7.71 -9.38
N TRP A 118 3.10 8.73 -9.37
CA TRP A 118 1.94 8.90 -8.50
C TRP A 118 0.63 8.37 -9.09
N GLY A 119 0.72 7.70 -10.25
CA GLY A 119 -0.41 7.02 -10.86
C GLY A 119 -1.24 7.88 -11.82
N LEU A 120 -0.89 9.16 -12.03
CA LEU A 120 -1.55 10.01 -13.02
C LEU A 120 -1.29 9.47 -14.43
N PRO A 121 -2.31 9.20 -15.25
CA PRO A 121 -2.13 8.86 -16.67
C PRO A 121 -1.36 9.97 -17.41
N LEU A 122 -0.29 9.62 -18.12
CA LEU A 122 0.57 10.59 -18.83
C LEU A 122 0.05 10.93 -20.23
N LEU A 123 -0.73 10.03 -20.80
CA LEU A 123 -1.34 10.19 -22.11
C LEU A 123 -2.83 9.86 -21.95
N GLU A 124 -3.68 10.76 -22.36
CA GLU A 124 -5.02 10.36 -22.77
C GLU A 124 -4.83 9.51 -24.02
N SER A 125 -4.76 8.19 -23.85
CA SER A 125 -4.73 7.33 -25.01
C SER A 125 -6.05 7.55 -25.76
N TRP A 126 -5.97 7.70 -27.08
CA TRP A 126 -7.14 7.67 -27.95
C TRP A 126 -8.06 6.49 -27.64
N GLU A 127 -7.49 5.37 -27.16
CA GLU A 127 -8.18 4.17 -26.68
C GLU A 127 -8.88 4.35 -25.32
N SER A 128 -8.45 5.31 -24.47
CA SER A 128 -9.04 5.52 -23.13
C SER A 128 -10.37 6.27 -23.14
N LYS A 129 -10.80 6.82 -24.28
CA LYS A 129 -12.12 7.47 -24.42
C LYS A 129 -13.28 6.46 -24.44
N GLN A 130 -13.02 5.20 -24.73
CA GLN A 130 -13.96 4.11 -24.53
C GLN A 130 -13.64 3.44 -23.20
N ALA A 131 -14.61 3.39 -22.29
CA ALA A 131 -14.46 2.64 -21.04
C ALA A 131 -14.06 1.20 -21.39
N GLU A 132 -12.79 0.84 -21.14
CA GLU A 132 -12.31 -0.51 -21.41
C GLU A 132 -12.99 -1.46 -20.43
N PRO A 133 -13.84 -2.38 -20.86
CA PRO A 133 -14.62 -3.24 -19.96
C PRO A 133 -13.75 -4.10 -19.07
N LEU A 134 -12.49 -4.38 -19.47
CA LEU A 134 -11.55 -5.21 -18.74
C LEU A 134 -10.63 -4.42 -17.79
N ASN A 135 -10.67 -3.08 -17.80
CA ASN A 135 -9.84 -2.30 -16.89
C ASN A 135 -10.15 -2.65 -15.43
N PRO A 136 -9.17 -3.10 -14.62
CA PRO A 136 -9.40 -3.44 -13.22
C PRO A 136 -9.90 -2.29 -12.35
N ASN A 137 -9.69 -1.04 -12.79
CA ASN A 137 -9.93 0.18 -12.01
C ASN A 137 -9.17 0.18 -10.66
N LEU A 138 -8.04 -0.49 -10.59
CA LEU A 138 -7.14 -0.49 -9.44
C LEU A 138 -5.94 0.41 -9.73
N LEU A 139 -5.56 1.23 -8.73
CA LEU A 139 -4.36 2.07 -8.82
C LEU A 139 -3.23 1.42 -8.02
N PHE A 140 -3.03 1.80 -6.77
CA PHE A 140 -2.11 1.14 -5.86
C PHE A 140 -2.84 0.19 -4.91
N ALA A 141 -2.11 -0.56 -4.09
CA ALA A 141 -2.68 -1.46 -3.09
C ALA A 141 -3.79 -0.79 -2.26
N GLY A 142 -4.98 -1.36 -2.27
CA GLY A 142 -6.16 -0.85 -1.57
C GLY A 142 -6.86 0.34 -2.24
N GLN A 143 -6.41 0.78 -3.41
CA GLN A 143 -6.99 1.92 -4.15
C GLN A 143 -7.86 1.46 -5.31
N TYR A 144 -9.09 1.96 -5.35
CA TYR A 144 -10.03 1.78 -6.45
C TYR A 144 -10.22 3.12 -7.18
N PHE A 145 -9.82 3.17 -8.44
CA PHE A 145 -9.86 4.39 -9.25
C PHE A 145 -11.26 4.67 -9.78
N ASP A 146 -11.75 5.88 -9.54
CA ASP A 146 -13.05 6.36 -9.98
C ASP A 146 -12.86 7.29 -11.20
N GLN A 147 -13.15 6.76 -12.39
CA GLN A 147 -12.98 7.48 -13.66
C GLN A 147 -13.79 8.79 -13.73
N GLU A 148 -14.94 8.84 -13.06
CA GLU A 148 -15.81 10.01 -13.03
C GLU A 148 -15.25 11.20 -12.27
N SER A 149 -14.30 10.97 -11.37
CA SER A 149 -13.68 12.00 -10.51
C SER A 149 -12.19 12.17 -10.74
N GLY A 150 -11.55 11.20 -11.40
CA GLY A 150 -10.09 11.14 -11.47
C GLY A 150 -9.41 10.82 -10.14
N LEU A 151 -10.17 10.45 -9.11
CA LEU A 151 -9.69 10.15 -7.77
C LEU A 151 -9.64 8.64 -7.53
N ALA A 152 -8.78 8.21 -6.60
CA ALA A 152 -8.78 6.85 -6.12
C ALA A 152 -9.39 6.76 -4.72
N TYR A 153 -10.47 5.98 -4.58
CA TYR A 153 -11.02 5.62 -3.29
C TYR A 153 -10.06 4.70 -2.55
N ASN A 154 -9.62 5.09 -1.35
CA ASN A 154 -8.67 4.37 -0.52
C ASN A 154 -9.21 4.22 0.91
N ARG A 155 -10.28 3.46 1.07
CA ARG A 155 -10.98 3.16 2.33
C ARG A 155 -11.39 4.42 3.11
N PHE A 156 -10.48 5.00 3.91
CA PHE A 156 -10.76 6.13 4.79
C PHE A 156 -10.47 7.50 4.16
N ARG A 157 -9.80 7.53 3.01
CA ARG A 157 -9.48 8.77 2.27
C ARG A 157 -9.67 8.59 0.76
N TYR A 158 -9.72 9.71 0.07
CA TYR A 158 -9.60 9.76 -1.38
C TYR A 158 -8.23 10.29 -1.77
N TYR A 159 -7.56 9.59 -2.64
CA TYR A 159 -6.25 9.93 -3.17
C TYR A 159 -6.40 10.60 -4.54
N ASP A 160 -5.68 11.69 -4.74
CA ASP A 160 -5.59 12.40 -6.01
C ASP A 160 -4.26 12.11 -6.70
N PRO A 161 -4.25 11.36 -7.82
CA PRO A 161 -3.03 11.08 -8.55
C PRO A 161 -2.37 12.31 -9.18
N GLN A 162 -3.11 13.40 -9.39
CA GLN A 162 -2.60 14.63 -9.98
C GLN A 162 -1.70 15.37 -8.98
N SER A 163 -2.13 15.50 -7.75
CA SER A 163 -1.35 16.13 -6.68
C SER A 163 -0.40 15.16 -5.97
N GLY A 164 -0.61 13.84 -6.11
CA GLY A 164 0.11 12.82 -5.35
C GLY A 164 -0.26 12.79 -3.86
N CYS A 165 -1.40 13.37 -3.47
CA CYS A 165 -1.82 13.57 -2.10
C CYS A 165 -3.24 13.05 -1.84
N TYR A 166 -3.58 12.90 -0.56
CA TYR A 166 -4.95 12.70 -0.12
C TYR A 166 -5.71 14.04 -0.06
N LEU A 167 -7.02 14.00 -0.34
CA LEU A 167 -7.89 15.20 -0.27
C LEU A 167 -8.18 15.64 1.16
N LYS A 168 -8.00 14.76 2.15
CA LYS A 168 -8.25 15.04 3.57
C LYS A 168 -7.03 14.68 4.39
N SER A 169 -6.86 15.38 5.52
CA SER A 169 -5.84 15.03 6.50
C SER A 169 -6.04 13.62 7.05
N ASP A 170 -4.96 13.02 7.53
CA ASP A 170 -5.00 11.67 8.09
C ASP A 170 -5.93 11.62 9.31
N PRO A 171 -6.95 10.72 9.35
CA PRO A 171 -7.84 10.56 10.49
C PRO A 171 -7.13 10.18 11.78
N ILE A 172 -5.95 9.54 11.69
CA ILE A 172 -5.12 9.19 12.85
C ILE A 172 -4.06 10.27 13.18
N GLY A 173 -4.14 11.41 12.51
CA GLY A 173 -3.26 12.57 12.72
C GLY A 173 -1.78 12.23 12.54
N LEU A 174 -0.92 12.78 13.39
CA LEU A 174 0.53 12.56 13.33
C LEU A 174 0.97 11.10 13.59
N ASN A 175 0.06 10.23 14.07
CA ASN A 175 0.34 8.79 14.12
C ASN A 175 0.50 8.18 12.73
N GLY A 176 -0.04 8.84 11.73
CA GLY A 176 0.07 8.50 10.33
C GLY A 176 1.32 9.01 9.62
N GLY A 177 1.98 9.99 10.15
CA GLY A 177 3.17 10.61 9.57
C GLY A 177 3.23 12.12 9.86
N GLU A 178 4.36 12.74 9.52
CA GLU A 178 4.57 14.16 9.73
C GLU A 178 3.83 15.04 8.70
N THR A 179 3.43 14.45 7.57
CA THR A 179 2.72 15.12 6.48
C THR A 179 1.29 14.58 6.37
N PRO A 180 0.28 15.28 6.90
CA PRO A 180 -1.08 14.77 7.06
C PRO A 180 -1.79 14.37 5.74
N TYR A 181 -1.40 14.99 4.63
CA TYR A 181 -2.01 14.77 3.31
C TYR A 181 -1.20 13.85 2.39
N ALA A 182 0.06 13.53 2.74
CA ALA A 182 0.91 12.72 1.88
C ALA A 182 0.40 11.28 1.78
N TYR A 183 0.52 10.69 0.59
CA TYR A 183 0.29 9.27 0.39
C TYR A 183 1.42 8.46 1.03
N VAL A 184 2.56 8.33 0.38
CA VAL A 184 3.74 7.61 0.88
C VAL A 184 5.01 8.30 0.38
N HIS A 185 6.16 8.05 1.01
CA HIS A 185 7.43 8.64 0.56
C HIS A 185 7.91 8.13 -0.79
N ASN A 186 7.60 6.89 -1.13
CA ASN A 186 7.98 6.25 -2.39
C ASN A 186 6.94 5.19 -2.76
N PRO A 187 6.11 5.41 -3.77
CA PRO A 187 5.06 4.46 -4.19
C PRO A 187 5.58 3.11 -4.71
N TRP A 188 6.87 2.98 -5.00
CA TRP A 188 7.45 1.71 -5.41
C TRP A 188 7.66 0.73 -4.24
N ASP A 189 7.94 1.25 -3.04
CA ASP A 189 8.33 0.44 -1.89
C ASP A 189 7.40 0.59 -0.69
N TRP A 190 6.52 1.58 -0.71
CA TRP A 190 5.61 1.90 0.38
C TRP A 190 4.18 1.80 -0.06
N LEU A 191 3.33 1.24 0.80
CA LEU A 191 1.90 1.05 0.55
C LEU A 191 1.11 1.67 1.69
N ASP A 192 -0.05 2.23 1.34
CA ASP A 192 -1.07 2.67 2.29
C ASP A 192 -2.44 2.12 1.88
N PRO A 193 -2.73 0.83 2.13
CA PRO A 193 -3.95 0.19 1.65
C PRO A 193 -5.23 0.72 2.27
N PHE A 194 -5.12 1.44 3.39
CA PHE A 194 -6.29 1.95 4.10
C PHE A 194 -6.47 3.47 4.00
N GLY A 195 -5.52 4.19 3.43
CA GLY A 195 -5.53 5.64 3.49
C GLY A 195 -5.40 6.16 4.94
N LEU A 196 -4.58 5.52 5.77
CA LEU A 196 -4.34 5.85 7.17
C LEU A 196 -2.86 6.07 7.46
N ALA A 197 -2.16 6.68 6.52
CA ALA A 197 -0.73 6.92 6.52
C ALA A 197 0.13 5.80 6.00
N GLY A 198 1.36 6.21 5.67
CA GLY A 198 2.36 5.34 5.13
C GLY A 198 2.42 4.02 5.88
N CYS A 199 2.12 2.97 5.18
CA CYS A 199 2.01 1.61 5.72
C CYS A 199 3.21 1.31 6.61
N LYS A 200 2.97 0.68 7.71
CA LYS A 200 4.03 0.12 8.56
C LYS A 200 5.00 -0.59 7.64
N SER A 201 6.25 -0.10 7.53
CA SER A 201 7.27 -0.75 6.71
C SER A 201 7.20 -2.27 6.90
N LEU A 202 7.46 -3.08 5.87
CA LEU A 202 7.43 -4.54 5.95
C LEU A 202 8.14 -5.05 7.22
N ARG A 203 9.20 -4.34 7.66
CA ARG A 203 9.83 -4.59 8.93
C ARG A 203 8.85 -4.48 10.12
N LYS A 204 8.05 -3.41 10.18
CA LYS A 204 7.06 -3.23 11.25
C LYS A 204 5.92 -4.24 11.16
N GLN A 205 5.53 -4.63 9.95
CA GLN A 205 4.50 -5.65 9.73
C GLN A 205 4.98 -7.02 10.18
N TYR A 206 6.18 -7.42 9.77
CA TYR A 206 6.70 -8.77 10.03
C TYR A 206 7.39 -8.90 11.38
N MET A 207 8.12 -7.89 11.82
CA MET A 207 8.97 -7.98 13.02
C MET A 207 8.49 -7.08 14.17
N GLY A 208 7.65 -6.07 13.89
CA GLY A 208 7.18 -5.09 14.87
C GLY A 208 8.12 -3.90 15.05
N LYS A 209 7.80 -3.03 15.99
CA LYS A 209 8.57 -1.79 16.26
C LYS A 209 9.94 -2.10 16.85
N THR A 210 10.96 -1.32 16.47
CA THR A 210 12.27 -1.29 17.17
C THR A 210 12.07 -0.74 18.58
N PRO A 211 12.69 -1.34 19.61
CA PRO A 211 12.64 -0.81 20.98
C PRO A 211 13.17 0.62 21.04
N SER A 212 12.51 1.49 21.79
CA SER A 212 13.01 2.84 22.04
C SER A 212 14.24 2.84 22.95
N LYS A 213 15.00 3.93 22.93
CA LYS A 213 16.12 4.16 23.87
C LYS A 213 15.69 4.12 25.34
N THR A 214 14.44 4.52 25.62
CA THR A 214 13.85 4.53 26.98
C THR A 214 13.29 3.17 27.41
N SER A 215 13.15 2.21 26.50
CA SER A 215 12.67 0.86 26.81
C SER A 215 13.70 0.07 27.64
N LYS A 216 13.27 -1.01 28.33
CA LYS A 216 14.17 -1.94 29.02
C LYS A 216 15.32 -2.43 28.13
N THR A 217 15.04 -2.68 26.84
CA THR A 217 16.04 -3.07 25.84
C THR A 217 17.03 -1.93 25.57
N GLY A 218 16.52 -0.72 25.33
CA GLY A 218 17.36 0.45 25.08
C GLY A 218 18.27 0.78 26.28
N GLN A 219 17.75 0.73 27.49
CA GLN A 219 18.54 0.95 28.71
C GLN A 219 19.68 -0.06 28.87
N LYS A 220 19.44 -1.34 28.55
CA LYS A 220 20.51 -2.38 28.53
C LYS A 220 21.58 -2.08 27.47
N VAL A 221 21.20 -1.53 26.30
CA VAL A 221 22.15 -1.10 25.27
C VAL A 221 22.98 0.08 25.77
N ILE A 222 22.36 1.11 26.34
CA ILE A 222 23.06 2.29 26.90
C ILE A 222 24.03 1.85 28.01
N THR A 223 23.59 1.01 28.95
CA THR A 223 24.44 0.50 30.05
C THR A 223 25.66 -0.25 29.50
N ARG A 224 25.45 -1.14 28.51
CA ARG A 224 26.56 -1.87 27.90
C ARG A 224 27.52 -0.94 27.18
N MET A 225 27.01 0.02 26.38
CA MET A 225 27.86 0.97 25.66
C MET A 225 28.62 1.92 26.62
N ARG A 226 28.04 2.25 27.78
CA ARG A 226 28.74 3.00 28.83
C ARG A 226 29.92 2.20 29.40
N LYS A 227 29.74 0.91 29.71
CA LYS A 227 30.82 0.03 30.13
C LYS A 227 31.95 -0.10 29.10
N GLN A 228 31.62 0.13 27.81
CA GLN A 228 32.57 0.13 26.69
C GLN A 228 33.23 1.50 26.43
N GLY A 229 32.99 2.50 27.27
CA GLY A 229 33.51 3.87 27.08
C GLY A 229 32.89 4.63 25.91
N LYS A 230 31.72 4.18 25.41
CA LYS A 230 31.03 4.78 24.27
C LYS A 230 29.83 5.65 24.66
N ILE A 231 29.62 5.89 25.92
CA ILE A 231 28.60 6.81 26.46
C ILE A 231 29.22 7.64 27.57
N LYS A 232 29.06 8.95 27.51
CA LYS A 232 29.42 9.91 28.56
C LYS A 232 28.23 10.76 28.97
N GLY A 233 28.31 11.47 30.09
CA GLY A 233 27.23 12.30 30.61
C GLY A 233 26.00 11.50 31.10
N TYR A 234 24.99 12.23 31.59
CA TYR A 234 23.72 11.71 32.12
C TYR A 234 22.53 12.58 31.71
N GLY A 235 21.35 12.00 31.70
CA GLY A 235 20.11 12.72 31.41
C GLY A 235 20.14 13.39 30.04
N LYS A 236 19.82 14.69 30.00
CA LYS A 236 19.79 15.47 28.74
C LYS A 236 21.18 15.72 28.14
N ASN A 237 22.23 15.65 28.98
CA ASN A 237 23.62 15.87 28.58
C ASN A 237 24.33 14.55 28.22
N MET A 238 23.59 13.48 28.01
CA MET A 238 24.13 12.20 27.57
C MET A 238 24.58 12.26 26.12
N GLU A 239 25.81 11.83 25.84
CA GLU A 239 26.37 11.70 24.49
C GLU A 239 26.82 10.27 24.23
N PHE A 240 26.79 9.86 22.98
CA PHE A 240 27.27 8.55 22.52
C PHE A 240 28.31 8.72 21.42
N LYS A 241 29.26 7.79 21.36
CA LYS A 241 30.25 7.70 20.30
C LYS A 241 29.67 6.88 19.14
N ALA A 242 29.52 7.51 17.97
CA ALA A 242 28.99 6.89 16.74
C ALA A 242 30.04 6.08 15.98
N GLY A 243 29.65 5.43 14.88
CA GLY A 243 30.54 4.62 14.06
C GLY A 243 31.63 5.40 13.34
N ASP A 244 31.45 6.69 13.12
CA ASP A 244 32.44 7.63 12.58
C ASP A 244 33.47 8.11 13.61
N GLY A 245 33.35 7.64 14.86
CA GLY A 245 34.25 8.04 15.96
C GLY A 245 33.90 9.34 16.66
N GLN A 246 32.88 10.08 16.17
CA GLN A 246 32.45 11.36 16.74
C GLN A 246 31.47 11.16 17.89
N TRP A 247 31.36 12.19 18.77
CA TRP A 247 30.42 12.20 19.89
C TRP A 247 29.18 13.02 19.50
N TYR A 248 27.99 12.46 19.73
CA TYR A 248 26.71 13.08 19.42
C TYR A 248 25.77 13.04 20.61
N PRO A 249 24.88 14.03 20.78
CA PRO A 249 23.83 13.99 21.78
C PRO A 249 22.96 12.75 21.64
N ILE A 250 22.51 12.17 22.77
CA ILE A 250 21.65 10.97 22.77
C ILE A 250 20.34 11.16 21.99
N SER A 251 19.87 12.39 21.81
CA SER A 251 18.71 12.70 20.99
C SER A 251 18.89 12.30 19.53
N GLN A 252 20.12 12.38 19.01
CA GLN A 252 20.47 12.05 17.64
C GLN A 252 20.76 10.55 17.41
N ALA A 253 20.63 9.71 18.44
CA ALA A 253 20.88 8.28 18.32
C ALA A 253 19.64 7.54 17.81
N ASP A 254 19.84 6.65 16.83
CA ASP A 254 18.94 5.54 16.49
C ASP A 254 19.41 4.26 17.18
N MET A 255 18.46 3.34 17.45
CA MET A 255 18.74 1.96 17.85
C MET A 255 19.08 1.14 16.59
N ALA A 256 20.34 1.11 16.22
CA ALA A 256 20.83 0.36 15.07
C ALA A 256 20.98 -1.13 15.36
N HIS A 257 20.72 -1.97 14.34
CA HIS A 257 20.89 -3.42 14.47
C HIS A 257 22.34 -3.82 14.12
N ARG A 258 22.93 -4.71 14.90
CA ARG A 258 24.24 -5.31 14.58
C ARG A 258 24.18 -6.22 13.35
N THR A 259 23.10 -6.99 13.24
CA THR A 259 22.76 -7.73 12.03
C THR A 259 21.52 -7.08 11.45
N ASP A 260 21.57 -6.67 10.20
CA ASP A 260 20.42 -6.02 9.55
C ASP A 260 19.15 -6.84 9.75
N ALA A 261 18.09 -6.17 10.19
CA ALA A 261 16.82 -6.83 10.50
C ALA A 261 16.26 -7.57 9.27
N VAL A 262 16.42 -7.02 8.05
CA VAL A 262 16.00 -7.66 6.81
C VAL A 262 16.81 -8.94 6.51
N LYS A 263 18.13 -8.93 6.73
CA LYS A 263 18.96 -10.12 6.54
C LYS A 263 18.58 -11.24 7.50
N TRP A 264 18.38 -10.89 8.79
CA TRP A 264 17.94 -11.87 9.79
C TRP A 264 16.55 -12.41 9.47
N TRP A 265 15.60 -11.53 9.11
CA TRP A 265 14.25 -11.92 8.72
C TRP A 265 14.27 -12.89 7.53
N ASN A 266 14.90 -12.51 6.43
CA ASN A 266 14.92 -13.31 5.20
C ASN A 266 15.59 -14.68 5.40
N ARG A 267 16.62 -14.74 6.25
CA ARG A 267 17.36 -15.97 6.51
C ARG A 267 16.66 -16.89 7.52
N LYS A 268 16.05 -16.34 8.57
CA LYS A 268 15.55 -17.09 9.72
C LYS A 268 14.17 -16.68 10.18
N GLY A 269 13.90 -15.39 10.31
CA GLY A 269 12.68 -14.88 10.96
C GLY A 269 11.40 -15.27 10.25
N ARG A 270 11.40 -15.26 8.91
CA ARG A 270 10.22 -15.57 8.08
C ARG A 270 9.66 -16.98 8.27
N GLN A 271 10.49 -17.94 8.71
CA GLN A 271 10.08 -19.32 8.98
C GLN A 271 9.12 -19.43 10.18
N TYR A 272 9.22 -18.49 11.11
CA TYR A 272 8.36 -18.45 12.30
C TYR A 272 7.02 -17.77 12.05
N GLY A 273 6.91 -16.98 10.99
CA GLY A 273 5.73 -16.16 10.70
C GLY A 273 5.85 -14.73 11.22
N ALA A 274 4.95 -13.85 10.73
CA ALA A 274 4.95 -12.44 11.09
C ALA A 274 4.63 -12.24 12.57
N LYS A 275 5.49 -11.47 13.28
CA LYS A 275 5.37 -11.15 14.72
C LYS A 275 5.33 -12.35 15.65
N ALA A 276 5.76 -13.53 15.18
CA ALA A 276 5.87 -14.72 16.02
C ALA A 276 6.67 -14.45 17.31
N PRO A 277 6.45 -15.22 18.41
CA PRO A 277 7.18 -15.03 19.67
C PRO A 277 8.69 -15.00 19.50
N GLU A 278 9.26 -15.85 18.64
CA GLU A 278 10.68 -15.93 18.33
C GLU A 278 11.19 -14.65 17.67
N VAL A 279 10.42 -14.11 16.71
CA VAL A 279 10.72 -12.84 16.04
C VAL A 279 10.67 -11.68 17.05
N ARG A 280 9.67 -11.67 17.92
CA ARG A 280 9.55 -10.64 18.97
C ARG A 280 10.64 -10.77 20.03
N LYS A 281 11.08 -11.98 20.36
CA LYS A 281 12.21 -12.24 21.25
C LYS A 281 13.50 -11.68 20.68
N TRP A 282 13.78 -11.94 19.39
CA TRP A 282 14.94 -11.38 18.69
C TRP A 282 14.91 -9.85 18.65
N MET A 283 13.76 -9.26 18.34
CA MET A 283 13.56 -7.79 18.30
C MET A 283 13.70 -7.12 19.67
N LYS A 284 13.53 -7.85 20.78
CA LYS A 284 13.68 -7.32 22.15
C LYS A 284 15.04 -7.62 22.75
N ASP A 285 15.88 -8.39 22.10
CA ASP A 285 17.21 -8.75 22.62
C ASP A 285 18.17 -7.57 22.45
N SER A 286 18.64 -7.01 23.57
CA SER A 286 19.56 -5.87 23.57
C SER A 286 20.91 -6.17 22.90
N ARG A 287 21.31 -7.44 22.80
CA ARG A 287 22.55 -7.86 22.14
C ARG A 287 22.54 -7.56 20.64
N ASN A 288 21.36 -7.45 20.02
CA ASN A 288 21.20 -7.17 18.62
C ASN A 288 21.33 -5.69 18.27
N TYR A 289 21.50 -4.80 19.24
CA TYR A 289 21.48 -3.35 19.04
C TYR A 289 22.75 -2.65 19.50
N TYR A 290 22.98 -1.47 18.91
CA TYR A 290 23.90 -0.43 19.38
C TYR A 290 23.30 0.93 19.08
N LEU A 291 23.85 1.99 19.61
CA LEU A 291 23.46 3.37 19.25
C LEU A 291 24.33 3.83 18.09
N GLU A 292 23.67 4.35 17.06
CA GLU A 292 24.33 4.93 15.90
C GLU A 292 23.68 6.29 15.59
N HIS A 293 24.44 7.22 15.01
CA HIS A 293 23.88 8.47 14.54
C HIS A 293 22.83 8.20 13.46
N TYR A 294 21.69 8.90 13.55
CA TYR A 294 20.53 8.59 12.71
C TYR A 294 20.83 8.69 11.21
N SER A 295 21.67 9.66 10.77
CA SER A 295 22.03 9.80 9.35
C SER A 295 22.88 8.62 8.86
N ILE A 296 23.84 8.15 9.67
CA ILE A 296 24.71 7.01 9.35
C ILE A 296 23.85 5.73 9.27
N ASN A 297 23.03 5.47 10.30
CA ASN A 297 22.16 4.30 10.36
C ASN A 297 21.20 4.23 9.15
N ARG A 298 20.55 5.34 8.81
CA ARG A 298 19.59 5.39 7.70
C ARG A 298 20.29 5.27 6.33
N SER A 299 21.44 5.90 6.15
CA SER A 299 22.25 5.78 4.93
C SER A 299 22.70 4.32 4.70
N GLN A 300 23.16 3.62 5.74
CA GLN A 300 23.53 2.21 5.66
C GLN A 300 22.34 1.34 5.27
N GLY A 301 21.18 1.58 5.88
CA GLY A 301 19.92 0.87 5.54
C GLY A 301 19.50 1.09 4.09
N ALA A 302 19.58 2.31 3.58
CA ALA A 302 19.25 2.64 2.19
C ALA A 302 20.17 1.95 1.17
N ARG A 303 21.48 1.89 1.45
CA ARG A 303 22.48 1.24 0.58
C ARG A 303 22.35 -0.28 0.54
N LEU A 304 21.67 -0.89 1.51
CA LEU A 304 21.59 -2.34 1.61
C LEU A 304 20.86 -3.01 0.45
N GLY A 305 19.84 -2.33 -0.14
CA GLY A 305 19.11 -2.79 -1.32
C GLY A 305 18.31 -4.10 -1.16
N ILE A 306 18.25 -4.67 0.05
CA ILE A 306 17.60 -5.95 0.32
C ILE A 306 16.15 -5.72 0.76
N LYS A 307 15.20 -6.40 0.10
CA LYS A 307 13.77 -6.35 0.44
C LYS A 307 13.40 -7.46 1.44
N TYR A 308 12.38 -7.18 2.27
CA TYR A 308 11.79 -8.18 3.16
C TYR A 308 10.97 -9.18 2.34
N LEU A 309 11.34 -10.45 2.41
CA LEU A 309 10.56 -11.53 1.80
C LEU A 309 9.29 -11.82 2.63
N PRO A 310 8.20 -12.28 2.00
CA PRO A 310 6.97 -12.61 2.73
C PRO A 310 7.19 -13.72 3.76
N PRO A 311 6.38 -13.80 4.83
CA PRO A 311 6.40 -14.90 5.78
C PRO A 311 6.23 -16.26 5.07
N MET A 312 6.77 -17.32 5.67
CA MET A 312 6.58 -18.70 5.15
C MET A 312 5.39 -19.41 5.84
N LYS A 313 4.86 -18.78 6.92
CA LYS A 313 3.68 -19.22 7.65
C LYS A 313 2.72 -18.07 7.86
#